data_e83f3f380134136b06a19b31913b3ed3
#
_entry.id   e83f3f380134136b06a19b31913b3ed3
#
_cell.length_a   1.000
_cell.length_b   1.000
_cell.length_c   1.000
_cell.angle_alpha   90.00
_cell.angle_beta   90.00
_cell.angle_gamma   90.00
#
_symmetry.space_group_name_H-M   'P 1'
#
loop_
_entity.id
_entity.type
_entity.pdbx_description
1 polymer ?
#
loop_
_entity_poly.entity_id
_entity_poly.type
_entity_poly.pdbx_seq_one_letter_code
_entity_poly.pdbx_strand_id
1 'polypeptide(L)'
;MLGVLTHHWAKADKVDEARKLLDHNGEAQSKAPGFVSRQTLLSRSDPTKITTLVVWTTNEIYDTWRASPERAVAMSGADALWSKPPESERFNMAE
;
A
#
# COMPACT_ATOMS: atom_id res chain seq x y z
N MET A 1 0.64 17.51 4.49
CA MET A 1 0.25 16.24 3.84
C MET A 1 0.79 15.04 4.60
N LEU A 2 0.12 13.92 4.48
CA LEU A 2 0.52 12.66 5.10
C LEU A 2 1.22 11.76 4.10
N GLY A 3 2.41 11.26 4.43
CA GLY A 3 3.07 10.19 3.70
C GLY A 3 2.94 8.87 4.46
N VAL A 4 2.52 7.81 3.78
CA VAL A 4 2.41 6.48 4.37
C VAL A 4 3.37 5.55 3.67
N LEU A 5 4.38 5.10 4.41
CA LEU A 5 5.38 4.16 3.90
C LEU A 5 5.04 2.77 4.44
N THR A 6 4.84 1.82 3.55
CA THR A 6 4.50 0.46 3.94
C THR A 6 5.42 -0.54 3.27
N HIS A 7 6.03 -1.40 4.08
CA HIS A 7 6.84 -2.52 3.60
C HIS A 7 6.00 -3.79 3.61
N HIS A 8 5.98 -4.49 2.47
CA HIS A 8 5.28 -5.76 2.32
C HIS A 8 6.30 -6.85 1.95
N TRP A 9 6.12 -8.04 2.48
CA TRP A 9 6.96 -9.20 2.13
C TRP A 9 6.07 -10.30 1.58
N ALA A 10 6.22 -10.57 0.28
CA ALA A 10 5.47 -11.62 -0.38
C ALA A 10 6.12 -12.98 -0.16
N LYS A 11 5.31 -14.05 -0.22
CA LYS A 11 5.86 -15.40 -0.33
C LYS A 11 6.68 -15.50 -1.62
N ALA A 12 7.77 -16.30 -1.59
CA ALA A 12 8.73 -16.37 -2.67
C ALA A 12 8.10 -16.74 -4.03
N ASP A 13 7.05 -17.55 -4.02
CA ASP A 13 6.33 -17.99 -5.22
C ASP A 13 5.10 -17.13 -5.55
N LYS A 14 4.88 -16.03 -4.81
CA LYS A 14 3.69 -15.19 -4.93
C LYS A 14 4.02 -13.72 -5.22
N VAL A 15 5.26 -13.40 -5.55
CA VAL A 15 5.70 -12.01 -5.74
C VAL A 15 4.90 -11.30 -6.84
N ASP A 16 4.71 -11.95 -7.99
CA ASP A 16 3.97 -11.35 -9.11
C ASP A 16 2.50 -11.10 -8.75
N GLU A 17 1.86 -12.06 -8.08
CA GLU A 17 0.48 -11.92 -7.62
C GLU A 17 0.35 -10.81 -6.58
N ALA A 18 1.31 -10.73 -5.65
CA ALA A 18 1.35 -9.67 -4.63
C ALA A 18 1.50 -8.30 -5.28
N ARG A 19 2.38 -8.18 -6.29
CA ARG A 19 2.56 -6.93 -7.03
C ARG A 19 1.27 -6.49 -7.73
N LYS A 20 0.59 -7.43 -8.38
CA LYS A 20 -0.68 -7.15 -9.05
C LYS A 20 -1.76 -6.69 -8.07
N LEU A 21 -1.84 -7.33 -6.91
CA LEU A 21 -2.80 -6.96 -5.89
C LEU A 21 -2.52 -5.53 -5.37
N LEU A 22 -1.26 -5.19 -5.11
CA LEU A 22 -0.89 -3.86 -4.67
C LEU A 22 -1.16 -2.80 -5.74
N ASP A 23 -0.89 -3.11 -7.01
CA ASP A 23 -1.20 -2.19 -8.12
C ASP A 23 -2.71 -1.97 -8.24
N HIS A 24 -3.51 -3.02 -8.09
CA HIS A 24 -4.96 -2.91 -8.09
C HIS A 24 -5.48 -2.06 -6.93
N ASN A 25 -4.91 -2.23 -5.74
CA ASN A 25 -5.23 -1.39 -4.59
C ASN A 25 -4.85 0.08 -4.87
N GLY A 26 -3.73 0.31 -5.54
CA GLY A 26 -3.30 1.64 -5.95
C GLY A 26 -4.27 2.32 -6.90
N GLU A 27 -4.85 1.58 -7.85
CA GLU A 27 -5.89 2.10 -8.72
C GLU A 27 -7.13 2.53 -7.93
N ALA A 28 -7.57 1.70 -6.99
CA ALA A 28 -8.71 2.03 -6.13
C ALA A 28 -8.42 3.28 -5.28
N GLN A 29 -7.21 3.38 -4.71
CA GLN A 29 -6.78 4.56 -3.96
C GLN A 29 -6.83 5.83 -4.80
N SER A 30 -6.42 5.76 -6.07
CA SER A 30 -6.35 6.93 -6.95
C SER A 30 -7.70 7.58 -7.19
N LYS A 31 -8.79 6.88 -6.94
CA LYS A 31 -10.16 7.36 -7.09
C LYS A 31 -10.74 7.87 -5.76
N ALA A 32 -10.03 7.69 -4.66
CA ALA A 32 -10.51 8.10 -3.34
C ALA A 32 -10.27 9.60 -3.10
N PRO A 33 -11.20 10.28 -2.38
CA PRO A 33 -10.98 11.68 -2.02
C PRO A 33 -9.71 11.86 -1.21
N GLY A 34 -8.93 12.89 -1.53
CA GLY A 34 -7.72 13.24 -0.80
C GLY A 34 -6.47 12.45 -1.18
N PHE A 35 -6.57 11.54 -2.12
CA PHE A 35 -5.39 10.89 -2.68
C PHE A 35 -4.53 11.91 -3.44
N VAL A 36 -3.22 11.88 -3.24
CA VAL A 36 -2.28 12.79 -3.92
C VAL A 36 -1.37 12.02 -4.87
N SER A 37 -0.65 11.02 -4.38
CA SER A 37 0.29 10.26 -5.20
C SER A 37 0.59 8.90 -4.59
N ARG A 38 1.11 8.01 -5.42
CA ARG A 38 1.57 6.68 -5.01
C ARG A 38 2.81 6.29 -5.79
N GLN A 39 3.78 5.70 -5.09
CA GLN A 39 4.96 5.11 -5.70
C GLN A 39 5.14 3.70 -5.15
N THR A 40 5.46 2.76 -6.03
CA THR A 40 5.84 1.40 -5.66
C THR A 40 7.35 1.28 -5.79
N LEU A 41 8.01 0.85 -4.73
CA LEU A 41 9.45 0.71 -4.64
C LEU A 41 9.80 -0.77 -4.50
N LEU A 42 10.64 -1.27 -5.39
CA LEU A 42 11.09 -2.65 -5.36
C LEU A 42 12.46 -2.72 -4.71
N SER A 43 12.60 -3.54 -3.67
CA SER A 43 13.86 -3.70 -2.96
C SER A 43 14.94 -4.27 -3.89
N ARG A 44 16.14 -3.70 -3.83
CA ARG A 44 17.28 -4.20 -4.60
C ARG A 44 17.94 -5.40 -3.93
N SER A 45 17.78 -5.53 -2.62
CA SER A 45 18.43 -6.59 -1.83
C SER A 45 17.52 -7.77 -1.51
N ASP A 46 16.19 -7.58 -1.56
CA ASP A 46 15.22 -8.62 -1.23
C ASP A 46 14.13 -8.65 -2.32
N PRO A 47 14.13 -9.66 -3.20
CA PRO A 47 13.18 -9.74 -4.31
C PRO A 47 11.73 -9.97 -3.85
N THR A 48 11.50 -10.31 -2.58
CA THR A 48 10.15 -10.51 -2.04
C THR A 48 9.58 -9.24 -1.40
N LYS A 49 10.41 -8.22 -1.18
CA LYS A 49 10.00 -7.00 -0.48
C LYS A 49 9.50 -5.94 -1.47
N ILE A 50 8.27 -5.50 -1.27
CA ILE A 50 7.64 -4.43 -2.05
C ILE A 50 7.25 -3.33 -1.09
N THR A 51 7.70 -2.11 -1.35
CA THR A 51 7.43 -0.96 -0.51
C THR A 51 6.55 0.03 -1.28
N THR A 52 5.54 0.59 -0.61
CA THR A 52 4.70 1.62 -1.20
C THR A 52 4.84 2.91 -0.41
N LEU A 53 4.92 4.03 -1.12
CA LEU A 53 4.84 5.37 -0.55
C LEU A 53 3.60 6.04 -1.13
N VAL A 54 2.61 6.29 -0.28
CA VAL A 54 1.35 6.89 -0.69
C VAL A 54 1.17 8.20 0.06
N VAL A 55 0.82 9.26 -0.67
CA VAL A 55 0.62 10.59 -0.10
C VAL A 55 -0.87 10.93 -0.12
N TRP A 56 -1.38 11.40 1.01
CA TRP A 56 -2.77 11.82 1.23
C TRP A 56 -2.79 13.26 1.75
N THR A 57 -3.89 13.96 1.51
CA THR A 57 -4.01 15.34 1.98
C THR A 57 -4.04 15.44 3.50
N THR A 58 -4.74 14.53 4.18
CA THR A 58 -4.83 14.50 5.65
C THR A 58 -4.78 13.09 6.20
N ASN A 59 -4.44 13.00 7.49
CA ASN A 59 -4.45 11.73 8.23
C ASN A 59 -5.86 11.14 8.34
N GLU A 60 -6.86 11.99 8.52
CA GLU A 60 -8.27 11.58 8.67
C GLU A 60 -8.80 10.95 7.37
N ILE A 61 -8.44 11.52 6.23
CA ILE A 61 -8.80 10.97 4.91
C ILE A 61 -8.19 9.59 4.73
N TYR A 62 -6.94 9.41 5.14
CA TYR A 62 -6.32 8.10 5.08
C TYR A 62 -7.01 7.08 5.98
N ASP A 63 -7.40 7.48 7.20
CA ASP A 63 -8.16 6.61 8.09
C ASP A 63 -9.50 6.20 7.46
N THR A 64 -10.17 7.13 6.78
CA THR A 64 -11.40 6.83 6.04
C THR A 64 -11.16 5.81 4.93
N TRP A 65 -10.07 5.95 4.18
CA TRP A 65 -9.70 4.97 3.15
C TRP A 65 -9.47 3.59 3.75
N ARG A 66 -8.72 3.50 4.84
CA ARG A 66 -8.40 2.22 5.49
C ARG A 66 -9.65 1.47 5.94
N ALA A 67 -10.68 2.19 6.34
CA ALA A 67 -11.96 1.61 6.80
C ALA A 67 -12.96 1.41 5.65
N SER A 68 -12.61 1.79 4.43
CA SER A 68 -13.55 1.80 3.31
C SER A 68 -13.82 0.40 2.76
N PRO A 69 -15.05 0.17 2.23
CA PRO A 69 -15.36 -1.08 1.53
C PRO A 69 -14.55 -1.23 0.26
N GLU A 70 -14.18 -0.14 -0.41
CA GLU A 70 -13.36 -0.16 -1.62
C GLU A 70 -11.98 -0.78 -1.34
N ARG A 71 -11.36 -0.43 -0.20
CA ARG A 71 -10.10 -1.04 0.21
C ARG A 71 -10.27 -2.52 0.54
N ALA A 72 -11.32 -2.86 1.26
CA ALA A 72 -11.58 -4.25 1.61
C ALA A 72 -11.71 -5.13 0.36
N VAL A 73 -12.38 -4.65 -0.67
CA VAL A 73 -12.52 -5.35 -1.95
C VAL A 73 -11.16 -5.45 -2.65
N ALA A 74 -10.43 -4.34 -2.76
CA ALA A 74 -9.14 -4.29 -3.45
C ALA A 74 -8.10 -5.20 -2.80
N MET A 75 -8.14 -5.35 -1.47
CA MET A 75 -7.19 -6.17 -0.71
C MET A 75 -7.72 -7.57 -0.41
N SER A 76 -8.84 -7.96 -0.99
CA SER A 76 -9.41 -9.29 -0.80
C SER A 76 -8.44 -10.38 -1.24
N GLY A 77 -8.20 -11.37 -0.38
CA GLY A 77 -7.27 -12.47 -0.67
C GLY A 77 -5.80 -12.16 -0.40
N ALA A 78 -5.48 -10.96 0.07
CA ALA A 78 -4.10 -10.53 0.31
C ALA A 78 -3.35 -11.43 1.30
N ASP A 79 -4.02 -11.89 2.34
CA ASP A 79 -3.38 -12.65 3.42
C ASP A 79 -2.68 -13.92 2.92
N ALA A 80 -3.16 -14.49 1.82
CA ALA A 80 -2.55 -15.68 1.22
C ALA A 80 -1.21 -15.39 0.53
N LEU A 81 -0.89 -14.12 0.29
CA LEU A 81 0.27 -13.70 -0.52
C LEU A 81 1.48 -13.31 0.34
N TRP A 82 1.28 -12.98 1.62
CA TRP A 82 2.32 -12.43 2.47
C TRP A 82 3.04 -13.51 3.28
N SER A 83 4.37 -13.39 3.37
CA SER A 83 5.20 -14.26 4.23
C SER A 83 5.20 -13.78 5.68
N LYS A 84 4.91 -12.49 5.91
CA LYS A 84 4.79 -11.92 7.24
C LYS A 84 3.94 -10.64 7.19
N PRO A 85 3.46 -10.13 8.34
CA PRO A 85 2.66 -8.90 8.39
C PRO A 85 3.43 -7.70 7.81
N PRO A 86 2.72 -6.76 7.15
CA PRO A 86 3.35 -5.54 6.66
C PRO A 86 3.77 -4.64 7.81
N GLU A 87 4.79 -3.81 7.54
CA GLU A 87 5.22 -2.76 8.47
C GLU A 87 4.93 -1.40 7.85
N SER A 88 4.17 -0.59 8.54
CA SER A 88 3.72 0.71 8.04
C SER A 88 4.06 1.82 9.03
N GLU A 89 4.44 2.96 8.48
CA GLU A 89 4.68 4.17 9.27
C GLU A 89 4.07 5.37 8.57
N ARG A 90 3.50 6.29 9.36
CA ARG A 90 2.94 7.53 8.87
C ARG A 90 3.91 8.67 9.14
N PHE A 91 4.07 9.55 8.16
CA PHE A 91 4.96 10.69 8.23
C PHE A 91 4.20 11.97 7.89
N ASN A 92 4.48 13.04 8.62
CA ASN A 92 4.11 14.37 8.17
C ASN A 92 5.11 14.80 7.10
N MET A 93 4.60 15.17 5.91
CA MET A 93 5.49 15.62 4.84
C MET A 93 6.08 16.99 5.21
N ALA A 94 7.40 17.10 5.18
CA ALA A 94 8.08 18.38 5.38
C ALA A 94 7.83 19.29 4.16
N GLU A 95 7.62 20.56 4.44
CA GLU A 95 7.38 21.57 3.39
C GLU A 95 8.61 22.44 3.14
#